data_c7ae60e045aa53ada9a217b162d547a0
#
_entry.id   c7ae60e045aa53ada9a217b162d547a0
#
_cell.length_a   1.000
_cell.length_b   1.000
_cell.length_c   1.000
_cell.angle_alpha   90.00
_cell.angle_beta   90.00
_cell.angle_gamma   90.00
#
_symmetry.space_group_name_H-M   'P 1'
#
loop_
_entity.id
_entity.type
_entity.pdbx_description
1 polymer ?
#
loop_
_entity_poly.entity_id
_entity_poly.type
_entity_poly.pdbx_seq_one_letter_code
_entity_poly.pdbx_strand_id
1 'polypeptide(L)'
;MRKIKVNGIIFLISLISCLFLGGNTALAKENPNTIEFLSYDEEILILRSNGETVLISEGDNVEGIIEGINKENLKEIDLLVLRSMEEETDELIKTFINKSSVKKILLPTLNGVSEEVSNLTNEKNIEIASMEEGFNYNKESISLNAKKVETSKEGMIFATVDNIKLAVLSEESYDSAINLSNIEDCRVEILNLIDSEKENKKEVKKLVKRLKPLVIIDDLDNGKSIEKLGVKYYNLNEEKGLKIMRVLGESKEFKVLSKKEGYTSK
;
A
#
# COMPACT_ATOMS: atom_id res chain seq x y z
N MET A 1 47.90 -55.68 -0.41
CA MET A 1 47.37 -54.62 0.50
C MET A 1 47.52 -53.26 -0.14
N ARG A 2 46.46 -52.53 -0.47
CA ARG A 2 46.27 -51.07 -0.73
C ARG A 2 45.18 -50.78 -1.80
N LYS A 3 43.97 -51.33 -1.59
CA LYS A 3 42.78 -50.97 -2.43
C LYS A 3 41.72 -50.19 -1.67
N ILE A 4 41.92 -49.81 -0.40
CA ILE A 4 40.86 -49.19 0.44
C ILE A 4 40.94 -47.65 0.44
N LYS A 5 42.07 -47.06 -0.02
CA LYS A 5 42.19 -45.57 0.04
C LYS A 5 41.53 -44.75 -1.05
N VAL A 6 41.24 -45.40 -2.22
CA VAL A 6 40.65 -44.67 -3.37
C VAL A 6 39.17 -44.42 -3.18
N ASN A 7 38.42 -45.36 -2.63
CA ASN A 7 36.98 -45.22 -2.41
C ASN A 7 36.62 -44.14 -1.35
N GLY A 8 37.50 -43.96 -0.35
CA GLY A 8 37.29 -42.93 0.68
C GLY A 8 37.46 -41.49 0.15
N ILE A 9 38.41 -41.32 -0.80
CA ILE A 9 38.65 -40.01 -1.43
C ILE A 9 37.53 -39.62 -2.38
N ILE A 10 37.03 -40.62 -3.16
CA ILE A 10 35.87 -40.37 -4.06
C ILE A 10 34.62 -40.05 -3.28
N PHE A 11 34.37 -40.68 -2.14
CA PHE A 11 33.24 -40.39 -1.27
C PHE A 11 33.36 -39.00 -0.62
N LEU A 12 34.56 -38.59 -0.22
CA LEU A 12 34.78 -37.26 0.33
C LEU A 12 34.62 -36.15 -0.70
N ILE A 13 35.05 -36.35 -1.95
CA ILE A 13 34.89 -35.40 -3.05
C ILE A 13 33.40 -35.30 -3.42
N SER A 14 32.65 -36.40 -3.45
CA SER A 14 31.21 -36.42 -3.68
C SER A 14 30.43 -35.67 -2.59
N LEU A 15 30.81 -35.83 -1.33
CA LEU A 15 30.19 -35.12 -0.21
C LEU A 15 30.48 -33.62 -0.23
N ILE A 16 31.69 -33.21 -0.60
CA ILE A 16 32.08 -31.80 -0.74
C ILE A 16 31.36 -31.18 -1.96
N SER A 17 31.22 -31.90 -3.08
CA SER A 17 30.46 -31.42 -4.24
C SER A 17 28.98 -31.23 -3.92
N CYS A 18 28.37 -32.10 -3.10
CA CYS A 18 26.99 -31.91 -2.64
C CYS A 18 26.83 -30.70 -1.71
N LEU A 19 27.86 -30.40 -0.89
CA LEU A 19 27.87 -29.21 -0.02
C LEU A 19 28.03 -27.89 -0.82
N PHE A 20 28.78 -27.94 -1.93
CA PHE A 20 28.92 -26.75 -2.82
C PHE A 20 27.79 -26.60 -3.83
N LEU A 21 27.11 -27.66 -4.24
CA LEU A 21 25.93 -27.60 -5.11
C LEU A 21 24.63 -27.34 -4.33
N GLY A 22 24.59 -27.60 -3.02
CA GLY A 22 23.46 -27.32 -2.13
C GLY A 22 23.44 -25.90 -1.55
N GLY A 23 24.47 -25.07 -1.83
CA GLY A 23 24.70 -23.83 -1.13
C GLY A 23 24.29 -22.53 -1.82
N ASN A 24 23.71 -22.59 -3.02
CA ASN A 24 23.26 -21.37 -3.72
C ASN A 24 21.90 -21.53 -4.42
N THR A 25 20.95 -22.15 -3.79
CA THR A 25 19.62 -21.56 -3.87
C THR A 25 19.71 -20.30 -3.01
N ALA A 26 20.13 -19.18 -3.59
CA ALA A 26 19.62 -17.92 -3.14
C ALA A 26 18.09 -18.13 -3.20
N LEU A 27 17.49 -18.43 -2.05
CA LEU A 27 16.09 -18.20 -1.82
C LEU A 27 15.95 -16.74 -2.23
N ALA A 28 15.42 -16.51 -3.44
CA ALA A 28 14.91 -15.21 -3.80
C ALA A 28 14.08 -14.84 -2.57
N LYS A 29 14.50 -13.82 -1.86
CA LYS A 29 13.82 -13.38 -0.66
C LYS A 29 12.55 -12.82 -1.23
N GLU A 30 11.52 -13.69 -1.35
CA GLU A 30 10.19 -13.24 -1.76
C GLU A 30 9.88 -12.10 -0.82
N ASN A 31 9.74 -10.90 -1.38
CA ASN A 31 9.30 -9.76 -0.60
C ASN A 31 7.94 -10.19 -0.05
N PRO A 32 7.79 -10.28 1.26
CA PRO A 32 6.53 -10.73 1.83
C PRO A 32 5.43 -9.78 1.35
N ASN A 33 4.26 -10.32 1.08
CA ASN A 33 3.08 -9.51 0.77
C ASN A 33 2.80 -8.61 1.96
N THR A 34 2.84 -7.30 1.76
CA THR A 34 2.74 -6.32 2.85
C THR A 34 1.86 -5.13 2.49
N ILE A 35 1.25 -4.55 3.51
CA ILE A 35 0.60 -3.25 3.49
C ILE A 35 1.37 -2.40 4.49
N GLU A 36 1.99 -1.32 4.04
CA GLU A 36 2.82 -0.45 4.88
C GLU A 36 2.23 0.97 4.88
N PHE A 37 1.84 1.45 6.04
CA PHE A 37 1.42 2.81 6.30
C PHE A 37 2.61 3.57 6.87
N LEU A 38 3.00 4.65 6.24
CA LEU A 38 4.16 5.45 6.61
C LEU A 38 3.72 6.90 6.83
N SER A 39 4.26 7.51 7.87
CA SER A 39 4.05 8.92 8.17
C SER A 39 5.40 9.65 8.02
N TYR A 40 5.52 10.48 6.97
CA TYR A 40 6.67 11.31 6.63
C TYR A 40 6.19 12.72 6.30
N ASP A 41 5.68 13.45 7.29
CA ASP A 41 4.96 14.72 7.09
C ASP A 41 3.75 14.61 6.14
N GLU A 42 3.55 13.45 5.54
CA GLU A 42 2.41 13.04 4.75
C GLU A 42 2.18 11.53 4.90
N GLU A 43 0.95 11.09 4.78
CA GLU A 43 0.61 9.68 4.78
C GLU A 43 0.92 9.02 3.42
N ILE A 44 1.75 8.00 3.46
CA ILE A 44 2.09 7.17 2.31
C ILE A 44 1.69 5.73 2.61
N LEU A 45 0.88 5.15 1.72
CA LEU A 45 0.49 3.76 1.80
C LEU A 45 1.16 2.96 0.68
N ILE A 46 1.92 1.93 1.05
CA ILE A 46 2.61 1.05 0.11
C ILE A 46 1.99 -0.35 0.19
N LEU A 47 1.50 -0.83 -0.94
CA LEU A 47 1.02 -2.20 -1.10
C LEU A 47 2.07 -2.99 -1.88
N ARG A 48 2.58 -4.08 -1.32
CA ARG A 48 3.57 -4.95 -1.98
C ARG A 48 3.11 -6.38 -2.04
N SER A 49 3.22 -6.98 -3.20
CA SER A 49 2.95 -8.40 -3.39
C SER A 49 3.64 -8.92 -4.65
N ASN A 50 4.33 -10.06 -4.54
CA ASN A 50 4.93 -10.78 -5.68
C ASN A 50 5.80 -9.91 -6.61
N GLY A 51 6.55 -8.97 -6.04
CA GLY A 51 7.40 -8.03 -6.78
C GLY A 51 6.65 -6.82 -7.35
N GLU A 52 5.34 -6.73 -7.19
CA GLU A 52 4.56 -5.55 -7.52
C GLU A 52 4.50 -4.55 -6.38
N THR A 53 4.51 -3.27 -6.72
CA THR A 53 4.43 -2.16 -5.78
C THR A 53 3.37 -1.17 -6.24
N VAL A 54 2.36 -0.97 -5.41
CA VAL A 54 1.37 0.10 -5.54
C VAL A 54 1.65 1.13 -4.46
N LEU A 55 1.80 2.39 -4.84
CA LEU A 55 1.97 3.51 -3.93
C LEU A 55 0.71 4.37 -3.96
N ILE A 56 0.15 4.65 -2.80
CA ILE A 56 -1.01 5.54 -2.64
C ILE A 56 -0.59 6.71 -1.76
N SER A 57 -0.84 7.92 -2.22
CA SER A 57 -0.52 9.16 -1.52
C SER A 57 -1.65 10.17 -1.70
N GLU A 58 -1.73 11.13 -0.84
CA GLU A 58 -2.67 12.25 -0.95
C GLU A 58 -2.32 13.15 -2.14
N GLY A 59 -1.08 13.56 -2.23
CA GLY A 59 -0.58 14.32 -3.36
C GLY A 59 -0.39 15.81 -3.08
N ASP A 60 -0.42 16.23 -1.84
CA ASP A 60 -0.30 17.63 -1.41
C ASP A 60 1.09 18.00 -0.87
N ASN A 61 1.86 17.05 -0.35
CA ASN A 61 3.20 17.30 0.21
C ASN A 61 4.31 16.58 -0.56
N VAL A 62 4.89 17.28 -1.54
CA VAL A 62 5.97 16.76 -2.39
C VAL A 62 7.20 16.33 -1.58
N GLU A 63 7.59 17.09 -0.56
CA GLU A 63 8.81 16.83 0.22
C GLU A 63 8.66 15.57 1.08
N GLY A 64 7.56 15.41 1.78
CA GLY A 64 7.27 14.23 2.60
C GLY A 64 7.21 12.95 1.77
N ILE A 65 6.59 13.01 0.60
CA ILE A 65 6.54 11.88 -0.34
C ILE A 65 7.95 11.51 -0.84
N ILE A 66 8.77 12.49 -1.21
CA ILE A 66 10.15 12.26 -1.65
C ILE A 66 10.98 11.61 -0.54
N GLU A 67 10.83 12.06 0.69
CA GLU A 67 11.50 11.48 1.84
C GLU A 67 11.10 10.00 1.99
N GLY A 68 9.81 9.69 1.90
CA GLY A 68 9.30 8.33 1.95
C GLY A 68 9.88 7.44 0.84
N ILE A 69 9.85 7.89 -0.41
CA ILE A 69 10.43 7.17 -1.56
C ILE A 69 11.90 6.83 -1.32
N ASN A 70 12.69 7.81 -0.86
CA ASN A 70 14.12 7.64 -0.63
C ASN A 70 14.38 6.66 0.53
N LYS A 71 13.67 6.79 1.66
CA LYS A 71 13.82 5.94 2.83
C LYS A 71 13.40 4.49 2.56
N GLU A 72 12.33 4.30 1.82
CA GLU A 72 11.83 2.98 1.45
C GLU A 72 12.51 2.40 0.20
N ASN A 73 13.46 3.17 -0.41
CA ASN A 73 14.22 2.77 -1.61
C ASN A 73 13.30 2.28 -2.75
N LEU A 74 12.22 3.02 -3.01
CA LEU A 74 11.22 2.69 -4.04
C LEU A 74 11.77 3.03 -5.42
N LYS A 75 12.37 2.04 -6.08
CA LYS A 75 12.94 2.19 -7.43
C LYS A 75 11.93 1.94 -8.54
N GLU A 76 10.98 1.05 -8.29
CA GLU A 76 9.94 0.66 -9.24
C GLU A 76 8.57 0.78 -8.58
N ILE A 77 7.63 1.41 -9.27
CA ILE A 77 6.25 1.60 -8.86
C ILE A 77 5.37 1.16 -10.03
N ASP A 78 4.63 0.07 -9.84
CA ASP A 78 3.74 -0.46 -10.88
C ASP A 78 2.50 0.40 -11.05
N LEU A 79 1.98 0.95 -9.94
CA LEU A 79 0.87 1.88 -9.93
C LEU A 79 1.09 2.95 -8.86
N LEU A 80 1.20 4.20 -9.29
CA LEU A 80 1.13 5.38 -8.44
C LEU A 80 -0.31 5.87 -8.41
N VAL A 81 -0.89 5.99 -7.22
CA VAL A 81 -2.24 6.53 -7.01
C VAL A 81 -2.12 7.82 -6.23
N LEU A 82 -2.50 8.92 -6.84
CA LEU A 82 -2.69 10.19 -6.15
C LEU A 82 -4.18 10.36 -5.86
N ARG A 83 -4.54 10.56 -4.59
CA ARG A 83 -5.93 10.57 -4.15
C ARG A 83 -6.60 11.93 -4.33
N SER A 84 -5.81 13.01 -4.31
CA SER A 84 -6.28 14.37 -4.55
C SER A 84 -5.61 15.01 -5.75
N MET A 85 -6.17 16.13 -6.22
CA MET A 85 -5.62 16.97 -7.28
C MET A 85 -5.43 18.38 -6.72
N GLU A 86 -4.20 18.70 -6.36
CA GLU A 86 -3.79 20.00 -5.83
C GLU A 86 -2.89 20.76 -6.82
N GLU A 87 -2.49 21.99 -6.47
CA GLU A 87 -1.68 22.83 -7.36
C GLU A 87 -0.30 22.20 -7.64
N GLU A 88 0.27 21.47 -6.69
CA GLU A 88 1.57 20.83 -6.79
C GLU A 88 1.54 19.44 -7.46
N THR A 89 0.37 18.92 -7.82
CA THR A 89 0.24 17.56 -8.39
C THR A 89 1.14 17.32 -9.60
N ASP A 90 1.26 18.28 -10.49
CA ASP A 90 2.14 18.16 -11.67
C ASP A 90 3.62 18.07 -11.30
N GLU A 91 4.08 18.85 -10.31
CA GLU A 91 5.45 18.79 -9.81
C GLU A 91 5.74 17.46 -9.13
N LEU A 92 4.78 16.95 -8.37
CA LEU A 92 4.85 15.66 -7.74
C LEU A 92 4.97 14.53 -8.77
N ILE A 93 4.13 14.52 -9.81
CA ILE A 93 4.20 13.54 -10.90
C ILE A 93 5.58 13.58 -11.58
N LYS A 94 6.07 14.76 -11.94
CA LYS A 94 7.41 14.92 -12.54
C LYS A 94 8.50 14.39 -11.62
N THR A 95 8.39 14.63 -10.34
CA THR A 95 9.35 14.15 -9.35
C THR A 95 9.35 12.62 -9.24
N PHE A 96 8.18 11.99 -9.20
CA PHE A 96 8.09 10.53 -9.21
C PHE A 96 8.73 9.93 -10.46
N ILE A 97 8.40 10.46 -11.63
CA ILE A 97 8.91 9.99 -12.92
C ILE A 97 10.44 10.11 -13.01
N ASN A 98 11.03 11.11 -12.36
CA ASN A 98 12.47 11.34 -12.37
C ASN A 98 13.22 10.49 -11.31
N LYS A 99 12.59 10.12 -10.21
CA LYS A 99 13.23 9.40 -9.10
C LYS A 99 13.00 7.90 -9.13
N SER A 100 11.88 7.45 -9.68
CA SER A 100 11.45 6.07 -9.71
C SER A 100 10.98 5.67 -11.11
N SER A 101 11.06 4.38 -11.43
CA SER A 101 10.42 3.84 -12.62
C SER A 101 8.93 3.64 -12.32
N VAL A 102 8.09 4.54 -12.82
CA VAL A 102 6.62 4.45 -12.67
C VAL A 102 6.03 3.87 -13.95
N LYS A 103 5.16 2.86 -13.84
CA LYS A 103 4.51 2.23 -15.02
C LYS A 103 3.14 2.84 -15.33
N LYS A 104 2.37 3.15 -14.30
CA LYS A 104 1.04 3.72 -14.43
C LYS A 104 0.78 4.73 -13.32
N ILE A 105 0.04 5.79 -13.63
CA ILE A 105 -0.42 6.82 -12.69
C ILE A 105 -1.94 6.85 -12.72
N LEU A 106 -2.55 6.85 -11.55
CA LEU A 106 -3.99 6.99 -11.37
C LEU A 106 -4.30 8.28 -10.61
N LEU A 107 -5.14 9.11 -11.20
CA LEU A 107 -5.57 10.40 -10.67
C LEU A 107 -7.09 10.42 -10.47
N PRO A 108 -7.63 11.25 -9.57
CA PRO A 108 -9.07 11.45 -9.46
C PRO A 108 -9.71 11.89 -10.78
N THR A 109 -9.06 12.79 -11.50
CA THR A 109 -9.48 13.31 -12.81
C THR A 109 -8.26 13.58 -13.69
N LEU A 110 -8.44 13.62 -15.00
CA LEU A 110 -7.42 14.10 -15.94
C LEU A 110 -7.53 15.61 -16.21
N ASN A 111 -8.62 16.24 -15.75
CA ASN A 111 -8.78 17.68 -15.85
C ASN A 111 -7.78 18.39 -14.93
N GLY A 112 -6.94 19.25 -15.49
CA GLY A 112 -5.91 19.98 -14.74
C GLY A 112 -4.50 19.41 -14.89
N VAL A 113 -4.34 18.23 -15.50
CA VAL A 113 -3.00 17.71 -15.86
C VAL A 113 -2.43 18.58 -16.97
N SER A 114 -1.22 19.12 -16.79
CA SER A 114 -0.60 19.98 -17.76
C SER A 114 -0.14 19.24 -19.03
N GLU A 115 0.03 19.99 -20.10
CA GLU A 115 0.60 19.47 -21.35
C GLU A 115 2.04 18.97 -21.13
N GLU A 116 2.80 19.60 -20.23
CA GLU A 116 4.16 19.19 -19.87
C GLU A 116 4.18 17.78 -19.26
N VAL A 117 3.30 17.49 -18.28
CA VAL A 117 3.17 16.18 -17.67
C VAL A 117 2.69 15.15 -18.69
N SER A 118 1.71 15.51 -19.52
CA SER A 118 1.21 14.64 -20.58
C SER A 118 2.32 14.26 -21.59
N ASN A 119 3.15 15.21 -22.00
CA ASN A 119 4.28 14.95 -22.90
C ASN A 119 5.34 14.06 -22.23
N LEU A 120 5.70 14.34 -20.97
CA LEU A 120 6.68 13.58 -20.22
C LEU A 120 6.23 12.11 -20.02
N THR A 121 4.98 11.88 -19.68
CA THR A 121 4.44 10.53 -19.50
C THR A 121 4.39 9.76 -20.82
N ASN A 122 4.01 10.42 -21.93
CA ASN A 122 4.06 9.81 -23.26
C ASN A 122 5.50 9.45 -23.68
N GLU A 123 6.48 10.33 -23.46
CA GLU A 123 7.89 10.08 -23.76
C GLU A 123 8.42 8.86 -22.99
N LYS A 124 8.02 8.72 -21.73
CA LYS A 124 8.43 7.63 -20.83
C LYS A 124 7.58 6.36 -20.96
N ASN A 125 6.55 6.36 -21.80
CA ASN A 125 5.56 5.29 -21.95
C ASN A 125 4.84 4.96 -20.62
N ILE A 126 4.48 5.99 -19.84
CA ILE A 126 3.73 5.87 -18.59
C ILE A 126 2.25 6.09 -18.90
N GLU A 127 1.42 5.14 -18.54
CA GLU A 127 -0.03 5.27 -18.69
C GLU A 127 -0.60 6.16 -17.59
N ILE A 128 -1.42 7.16 -17.96
CA ILE A 128 -2.23 7.94 -16.99
C ILE A 128 -3.68 7.52 -17.14
N ALA A 129 -4.34 7.25 -16.00
CA ALA A 129 -5.75 6.90 -15.92
C ALA A 129 -6.49 7.79 -14.92
N SER A 130 -7.82 7.88 -15.02
CA SER A 130 -8.66 8.59 -14.07
C SER A 130 -9.59 7.67 -13.29
N MET A 131 -10.06 8.15 -12.13
CA MET A 131 -11.04 7.48 -11.27
C MET A 131 -12.50 7.88 -11.62
N GLU A 132 -12.72 8.79 -12.56
CA GLU A 132 -14.04 9.39 -12.82
C GLU A 132 -15.13 8.37 -13.14
N GLU A 133 -14.85 7.40 -14.00
CA GLU A 133 -15.79 6.33 -14.37
C GLU A 133 -15.60 5.06 -13.52
N GLY A 134 -14.70 5.13 -12.54
CA GLY A 134 -14.21 3.97 -11.78
C GLY A 134 -13.01 3.30 -12.45
N PHE A 135 -12.06 2.90 -11.62
CA PHE A 135 -10.81 2.27 -12.06
C PHE A 135 -10.62 0.93 -11.35
N ASN A 136 -10.19 -0.07 -12.11
CA ASN A 136 -9.89 -1.40 -11.60
C ASN A 136 -8.47 -1.79 -11.98
N TYR A 137 -7.68 -2.16 -10.97
CA TYR A 137 -6.37 -2.77 -11.13
C TYR A 137 -6.40 -4.17 -10.54
N ASN A 138 -6.03 -5.17 -11.33
CA ASN A 138 -6.04 -6.56 -10.89
C ASN A 138 -4.74 -7.23 -11.32
N LYS A 139 -3.99 -7.64 -10.34
CA LYS A 139 -2.80 -8.48 -10.45
C LYS A 139 -2.90 -9.64 -9.48
N GLU A 140 -2.03 -10.62 -9.59
CA GLU A 140 -2.13 -11.90 -8.87
C GLU A 140 -2.60 -11.80 -7.41
N SER A 141 -1.98 -10.93 -6.62
CA SER A 141 -2.28 -10.80 -5.19
C SER A 141 -2.65 -9.37 -4.77
N ILE A 142 -2.66 -8.42 -5.71
CA ILE A 142 -3.14 -7.06 -5.48
C ILE A 142 -4.31 -6.78 -6.39
N SER A 143 -5.45 -6.42 -5.81
CA SER A 143 -6.54 -5.80 -6.55
C SER A 143 -6.87 -4.44 -5.95
N LEU A 144 -7.18 -3.47 -6.80
CA LEU A 144 -7.55 -2.13 -6.38
C LEU A 144 -8.74 -1.66 -7.22
N ASN A 145 -9.74 -1.14 -6.54
CA ASN A 145 -10.87 -0.44 -7.13
C ASN A 145 -10.86 0.99 -6.60
N ALA A 146 -10.82 1.96 -7.48
CA ALA A 146 -10.83 3.37 -7.11
C ALA A 146 -11.94 4.10 -7.86
N LYS A 147 -12.56 5.06 -7.18
CA LYS A 147 -13.61 5.90 -7.75
C LYS A 147 -13.49 7.32 -7.22
N LYS A 148 -13.62 8.30 -8.12
CA LYS A 148 -13.70 9.70 -7.73
C LYS A 148 -14.96 9.96 -6.91
N VAL A 149 -14.86 10.77 -5.88
CA VAL A 149 -16.00 11.30 -5.13
C VAL A 149 -16.67 12.39 -5.98
N GLU A 150 -17.99 12.31 -6.20
CA GLU A 150 -18.70 13.17 -7.16
C GLU A 150 -18.59 14.67 -6.85
N THR A 151 -18.55 15.02 -5.58
CA THR A 151 -18.54 16.41 -5.09
C THR A 151 -17.16 16.93 -4.72
N SER A 152 -16.11 16.13 -4.92
CA SER A 152 -14.77 16.40 -4.44
C SER A 152 -13.73 16.24 -5.55
N LYS A 153 -12.52 16.72 -5.27
CA LYS A 153 -11.31 16.44 -6.06
C LYS A 153 -10.64 15.13 -5.68
N GLU A 154 -11.21 14.39 -4.74
CA GLU A 154 -10.60 13.20 -4.14
C GLU A 154 -11.15 11.89 -4.68
N GLY A 155 -10.39 10.83 -4.46
CA GLY A 155 -10.75 9.46 -4.76
C GLY A 155 -10.88 8.59 -3.53
N MET A 156 -11.90 7.73 -3.50
CA MET A 156 -11.99 6.62 -2.54
C MET A 156 -11.40 5.35 -3.14
N ILE A 157 -10.68 4.59 -2.30
CA ILE A 157 -9.94 3.42 -2.74
C ILE A 157 -10.33 2.21 -1.90
N PHE A 158 -10.62 1.11 -2.58
CA PHE A 158 -10.75 -0.21 -1.99
C PHE A 158 -9.67 -1.12 -2.58
N ALA A 159 -8.87 -1.74 -1.74
CA ALA A 159 -7.82 -2.63 -2.21
C ALA A 159 -7.84 -3.97 -1.47
N THR A 160 -7.26 -4.98 -2.09
CA THR A 160 -7.01 -6.28 -1.48
C THR A 160 -5.57 -6.65 -1.74
N VAL A 161 -4.84 -7.01 -0.70
CA VAL A 161 -3.47 -7.52 -0.78
C VAL A 161 -3.44 -8.85 -0.03
N ASP A 162 -3.12 -9.92 -0.73
CA ASP A 162 -3.08 -11.27 -0.15
C ASP A 162 -4.34 -11.60 0.68
N ASN A 163 -5.50 -11.31 0.12
CA ASN A 163 -6.82 -11.44 0.75
C ASN A 163 -7.07 -10.55 1.98
N ILE A 164 -6.21 -9.60 2.31
CA ILE A 164 -6.49 -8.55 3.28
C ILE A 164 -7.19 -7.41 2.54
N LYS A 165 -8.45 -7.16 2.87
CA LYS A 165 -9.24 -6.08 2.27
C LYS A 165 -9.05 -4.81 3.07
N LEU A 166 -8.76 -3.71 2.37
CA LEU A 166 -8.66 -2.40 2.97
C LEU A 166 -9.51 -1.37 2.22
N ALA A 167 -9.98 -0.36 2.95
CA ALA A 167 -10.55 0.86 2.39
C ALA A 167 -9.72 2.06 2.84
N VAL A 168 -9.44 2.97 1.92
CA VAL A 168 -8.77 4.26 2.17
C VAL A 168 -9.78 5.35 1.85
N LEU A 169 -10.19 6.09 2.86
CA LEU A 169 -11.30 7.05 2.80
C LEU A 169 -10.89 8.36 3.46
N SER A 170 -11.13 9.46 2.78
CA SER A 170 -11.14 10.79 3.37
C SER A 170 -12.53 11.16 3.87
N GLU A 171 -12.65 12.19 4.65
CA GLU A 171 -13.92 12.69 5.16
C GLU A 171 -14.94 12.94 4.04
N GLU A 172 -14.52 13.55 2.95
CA GLU A 172 -15.38 13.85 1.80
C GLU A 172 -15.96 12.58 1.13
N SER A 173 -15.29 11.43 1.31
CA SER A 173 -15.70 10.14 0.74
C SER A 173 -16.66 9.33 1.63
N TYR A 174 -16.87 9.71 2.91
CA TYR A 174 -17.62 8.90 3.86
C TYR A 174 -19.05 8.61 3.44
N ASP A 175 -19.79 9.65 3.03
CA ASP A 175 -21.18 9.48 2.60
C ASP A 175 -21.28 8.64 1.31
N SER A 176 -20.35 8.84 0.38
CA SER A 176 -20.24 8.03 -0.82
C SER A 176 -19.98 6.56 -0.49
N ALA A 177 -19.04 6.28 0.44
CA ALA A 177 -18.72 4.93 0.87
C ALA A 177 -19.87 4.26 1.63
N ILE A 178 -20.62 5.01 2.46
CA ILE A 178 -21.80 4.49 3.18
C ILE A 178 -22.91 4.10 2.19
N ASN A 179 -23.10 4.86 1.12
CA ASN A 179 -24.21 4.73 0.17
C ASN A 179 -23.90 3.82 -1.03
N LEU A 180 -22.69 3.26 -1.14
CA LEU A 180 -22.37 2.30 -2.20
C LEU A 180 -23.36 1.12 -2.19
N SER A 181 -24.20 1.00 -3.23
CA SER A 181 -25.30 0.05 -3.29
C SER A 181 -24.88 -1.42 -3.41
N ASN A 182 -23.67 -1.68 -3.93
CA ASN A 182 -23.17 -3.03 -4.23
C ASN A 182 -22.25 -3.63 -3.17
N ILE A 183 -22.28 -3.10 -1.94
CA ILE A 183 -21.36 -3.51 -0.86
C ILE A 183 -22.00 -4.58 0.05
N GLU A 184 -22.78 -5.50 -0.46
CA GLU A 184 -23.24 -6.63 0.37
C GLU A 184 -22.05 -7.51 0.85
N ASP A 185 -20.91 -7.48 0.16
CA ASP A 185 -19.65 -8.17 0.51
C ASP A 185 -18.50 -7.25 0.95
N CYS A 186 -18.72 -5.96 1.17
CA CYS A 186 -17.66 -5.02 1.54
C CYS A 186 -17.36 -5.01 3.04
N ARG A 187 -17.10 -6.18 3.56
CA ARG A 187 -16.34 -6.26 4.81
C ARG A 187 -14.88 -5.95 4.47
N VAL A 188 -14.32 -4.93 5.09
CA VAL A 188 -12.89 -4.67 5.04
C VAL A 188 -12.25 -5.11 6.35
N GLU A 189 -11.04 -5.62 6.31
CA GLU A 189 -10.26 -5.89 7.51
C GLU A 189 -9.64 -4.62 8.06
N ILE A 190 -9.26 -3.69 7.18
CA ILE A 190 -8.59 -2.44 7.53
C ILE A 190 -9.39 -1.28 6.96
N LEU A 191 -9.69 -0.31 7.81
CA LEU A 191 -10.23 0.98 7.42
C LEU A 191 -9.20 2.05 7.74
N ASN A 192 -8.66 2.68 6.72
CA ASN A 192 -7.77 3.81 6.85
C ASN A 192 -8.60 5.08 6.62
N LEU A 193 -8.59 5.94 7.61
CA LEU A 193 -9.25 7.23 7.60
C LEU A 193 -8.20 8.32 7.52
N ILE A 194 -8.32 9.18 6.53
CA ILE A 194 -7.39 10.28 6.28
C ILE A 194 -8.17 11.58 6.44
N ASP A 195 -7.54 12.60 7.01
CA ASP A 195 -8.14 13.93 7.27
C ASP A 195 -9.47 13.87 8.02
N SER A 196 -9.62 12.90 8.91
CA SER A 196 -10.84 12.78 9.70
C SER A 196 -10.90 13.86 10.79
N GLU A 197 -11.73 14.86 10.63
CA GLU A 197 -11.96 15.86 11.69
C GLU A 197 -12.59 15.22 12.94
N LYS A 198 -12.24 15.75 14.12
CA LYS A 198 -12.78 15.24 15.42
C LYS A 198 -14.31 15.31 15.51
N GLU A 199 -14.96 16.07 14.64
CA GLU A 199 -16.40 16.32 14.66
C GLU A 199 -17.21 15.20 13.98
N ASN A 200 -16.60 14.39 13.11
CA ASN A 200 -17.28 13.38 12.27
C ASN A 200 -17.51 12.01 12.93
N LYS A 201 -17.54 11.97 14.24
CA LYS A 201 -17.77 10.71 15.01
C LYS A 201 -19.02 9.94 14.61
N LYS A 202 -20.05 10.61 14.09
CA LYS A 202 -21.30 9.98 13.70
C LYS A 202 -21.14 9.24 12.36
N GLU A 203 -20.46 9.84 11.42
CA GLU A 203 -20.15 9.31 10.10
C GLU A 203 -19.19 8.12 10.23
N VAL A 204 -18.12 8.24 10.99
CA VAL A 204 -17.19 7.15 11.32
C VAL A 204 -17.93 5.96 11.94
N LYS A 205 -18.89 6.18 12.86
CA LYS A 205 -19.72 5.10 13.42
C LYS A 205 -20.59 4.40 12.37
N LYS A 206 -21.10 5.14 11.39
CA LYS A 206 -21.87 4.56 10.27
C LYS A 206 -20.96 3.71 9.39
N LEU A 207 -19.75 4.21 9.05
CA LEU A 207 -18.74 3.48 8.30
C LEU A 207 -18.34 2.17 9.00
N VAL A 208 -18.02 2.24 10.30
CA VAL A 208 -17.69 1.04 11.09
C VAL A 208 -18.81 0.01 11.07
N LYS A 209 -20.06 0.44 11.21
CA LYS A 209 -21.21 -0.47 11.13
C LYS A 209 -21.39 -1.08 9.73
N ARG A 210 -21.09 -0.32 8.70
CA ARG A 210 -21.25 -0.73 7.29
C ARG A 210 -20.11 -1.65 6.85
N LEU A 211 -18.88 -1.22 7.05
CA LEU A 211 -17.67 -1.89 6.56
C LEU A 211 -17.16 -2.98 7.52
N LYS A 212 -17.55 -2.92 8.81
CA LYS A 212 -17.17 -3.88 9.86
C LYS A 212 -15.66 -4.18 9.91
N PRO A 213 -14.80 -3.15 9.98
CA PRO A 213 -13.37 -3.35 10.00
C PRO A 213 -12.93 -4.05 11.28
N LEU A 214 -11.79 -4.75 11.21
CA LEU A 214 -11.09 -5.29 12.38
C LEU A 214 -10.12 -4.27 12.98
N VAL A 215 -9.56 -3.43 12.09
CA VAL A 215 -8.58 -2.39 12.43
C VAL A 215 -8.99 -1.08 11.79
N ILE A 216 -8.85 0.01 12.52
CA ILE A 216 -8.91 1.38 12.01
C ILE A 216 -7.53 2.01 12.18
N ILE A 217 -7.05 2.65 11.12
CA ILE A 217 -5.83 3.44 11.08
C ILE A 217 -6.27 4.87 10.77
N ASP A 218 -5.78 5.82 11.53
CA ASP A 218 -6.16 7.23 11.45
C ASP A 218 -4.94 8.07 11.82
N ASP A 219 -4.78 9.23 11.26
CA ASP A 219 -3.73 10.20 11.58
C ASP A 219 -4.11 11.13 12.76
N LEU A 220 -5.37 11.19 13.14
CA LEU A 220 -5.91 12.02 14.21
C LEU A 220 -6.16 11.25 15.52
N ASP A 221 -6.21 11.99 16.65
CA ASP A 221 -6.46 11.42 17.99
C ASP A 221 -7.96 11.15 18.23
N ASN A 222 -8.52 10.19 17.47
CA ASN A 222 -9.90 9.71 17.62
C ASN A 222 -10.03 8.42 18.43
N GLY A 223 -8.92 7.82 18.88
CA GLY A 223 -8.82 6.47 19.42
C GLY A 223 -9.85 6.12 20.48
N LYS A 224 -10.00 6.95 21.51
CA LYS A 224 -10.95 6.68 22.63
C LYS A 224 -12.40 6.53 22.21
N SER A 225 -12.82 7.18 21.13
CA SER A 225 -14.19 7.07 20.63
C SER A 225 -14.40 5.84 19.74
N ILE A 226 -13.37 5.42 19.02
CA ILE A 226 -13.38 4.27 18.11
C ILE A 226 -13.24 2.95 18.88
N GLU A 227 -12.35 2.88 19.88
CA GLU A 227 -12.18 1.69 20.73
C GLU A 227 -13.48 1.24 21.40
N LYS A 228 -14.37 2.20 21.76
CA LYS A 228 -15.70 1.88 22.29
C LYS A 228 -16.60 1.14 21.31
N LEU A 229 -16.25 1.09 20.02
CA LEU A 229 -16.97 0.32 19.00
C LEU A 229 -16.47 -1.13 18.91
N GLY A 230 -15.46 -1.52 19.71
CA GLY A 230 -14.88 -2.87 19.70
C GLY A 230 -13.96 -3.13 18.52
N VAL A 231 -13.44 -2.08 17.89
CA VAL A 231 -12.48 -2.13 16.77
C VAL A 231 -11.11 -1.72 17.25
N LYS A 232 -10.07 -2.42 16.83
CA LYS A 232 -8.68 -2.06 17.16
C LYS A 232 -8.29 -0.76 16.44
N TYR A 233 -7.69 0.15 17.16
CA TYR A 233 -7.34 1.47 16.65
C TYR A 233 -5.82 1.70 16.71
N TYR A 234 -5.28 2.34 15.66
CA TYR A 234 -3.91 2.81 15.62
C TYR A 234 -3.88 4.25 15.10
N ASN A 235 -3.19 5.12 15.85
CA ASN A 235 -2.87 6.45 15.38
C ASN A 235 -1.54 6.39 14.62
N LEU A 236 -1.55 6.74 13.34
CA LEU A 236 -0.39 6.61 12.47
C LEU A 236 0.77 7.52 12.90
N ASN A 237 0.46 8.73 13.36
CA ASN A 237 1.46 9.68 13.85
C ASN A 237 2.15 9.21 15.14
N GLU A 238 1.40 8.56 16.05
CA GLU A 238 1.96 7.97 17.26
C GLU A 238 2.81 6.75 16.97
N GLU A 239 2.39 5.90 16.04
CA GLU A 239 3.06 4.65 15.67
C GLU A 239 4.25 4.88 14.73
N LYS A 240 4.40 6.06 14.12
CA LYS A 240 5.44 6.43 13.13
C LYS A 240 5.50 5.52 11.90
N GLY A 241 4.43 4.81 11.67
CA GLY A 241 4.26 3.85 10.59
C GLY A 241 3.87 2.46 11.08
N LEU A 242 3.12 1.77 10.22
CA LEU A 242 2.60 0.43 10.47
C LEU A 242 2.92 -0.49 9.31
N LYS A 243 3.20 -1.75 9.61
CA LYS A 243 3.37 -2.81 8.63
C LYS A 243 2.40 -3.94 8.91
N ILE A 244 1.63 -4.31 7.92
CA ILE A 244 0.63 -5.38 8.01
C ILE A 244 1.01 -6.50 7.05
N MET A 245 0.95 -7.73 7.53
CA MET A 245 1.25 -8.93 6.76
C MET A 245 0.43 -10.12 7.22
N ARG A 246 0.16 -11.05 6.30
CA ARG A 246 -0.45 -12.34 6.65
C ARG A 246 0.43 -13.14 7.61
N VAL A 247 -0.23 -13.88 8.50
CA VAL A 247 0.45 -14.91 9.29
C VAL A 247 0.53 -16.17 8.44
N LEU A 248 1.75 -16.65 8.20
CA LEU A 248 1.98 -17.87 7.42
C LEU A 248 1.28 -19.06 8.08
N GLY A 249 0.50 -19.78 7.29
CA GLY A 249 -0.26 -20.96 7.75
C GLY A 249 -1.67 -20.68 8.25
N GLU A 250 -2.09 -19.42 8.40
CA GLU A 250 -3.42 -19.03 8.86
C GLU A 250 -4.13 -18.12 7.85
N SER A 251 -5.18 -18.63 7.22
CA SER A 251 -5.85 -17.96 6.10
C SER A 251 -6.62 -16.68 6.46
N LYS A 252 -6.79 -16.37 7.74
CA LYS A 252 -7.61 -15.23 8.22
C LYS A 252 -6.88 -14.29 9.18
N GLU A 253 -5.69 -14.62 9.63
CA GLU A 253 -4.96 -13.80 10.58
C GLU A 253 -3.90 -12.94 9.88
N PHE A 254 -3.75 -11.73 10.34
CA PHE A 254 -2.66 -10.83 9.96
C PHE A 254 -2.04 -10.21 11.20
N LYS A 255 -0.78 -9.81 11.08
CA LYS A 255 -0.06 -9.07 12.12
C LYS A 255 0.02 -7.61 11.75
N VAL A 256 -0.09 -6.75 12.74
CA VAL A 256 0.21 -5.33 12.66
C VAL A 256 1.48 -5.09 13.48
N LEU A 257 2.50 -4.54 12.86
CA LEU A 257 3.78 -4.21 13.47
C LEU A 257 3.94 -2.68 13.44
N SER A 258 4.30 -2.09 14.57
CA SER A 258 4.52 -0.64 14.70
C SER A 258 6.01 -0.31 14.56
N LYS A 259 6.34 0.78 13.86
CA LYS A 259 7.72 1.31 13.82
C LYS A 259 8.20 1.76 15.20
N LYS A 260 7.30 2.24 16.06
CA LYS A 260 7.57 2.59 17.45
C LYS A 260 8.08 1.39 18.25
N GLU A 261 7.62 0.19 17.94
CA GLU A 261 8.05 -1.08 18.56
C GLU A 261 9.31 -1.66 17.90
N GLY A 262 9.93 -0.97 16.95
CA GLY A 262 11.25 -1.28 16.42
C GLY A 262 11.28 -2.15 15.17
N TYR A 263 10.17 -2.27 14.40
CA TYR A 263 10.31 -2.87 13.08
C TYR A 263 11.04 -1.88 12.14
N THR A 264 11.98 -2.40 11.36
CA THR A 264 12.61 -1.64 10.28
C THR A 264 12.01 -2.11 8.97
N SER A 265 11.51 -1.17 8.16
CA SER A 265 11.22 -1.43 6.74
C SER A 265 12.55 -1.83 6.07
N LYS A 266 12.63 -3.03 5.52
CA LYS A 266 13.78 -3.51 4.75
C LYS A 266 13.33 -3.83 3.35
#